data_d29390caa9097634132ec9b77a81e9e7
#
_entry.id   d29390caa9097634132ec9b77a81e9e7
#
_cell.length_a   1.000
_cell.length_b   1.000
_cell.length_c   1.000
_cell.angle_alpha   90.00
_cell.angle_beta   90.00
_cell.angle_gamma   90.00
#
_symmetry.space_group_name_H-M   'P 1'
#
loop_
_entity.id
_entity.type
_entity.pdbx_description
1 polymer ?
#
loop_
_entity_poly.entity_id
_entity_poly.type
_entity_poly.pdbx_seq_one_letter_code
_entity_poly.pdbx_strand_id
1 'polypeptide(L)'
;MSKCPPACVAASRCWGLRSENIGRSLAVRSGPVEWAEFYTPADPILSTYVIGDVEGKRPILVDDIVSTGGTIRRGVEALLQAGALPEVVVMATHAVLVGGAKENLAHPAVREVVFTDTIPLKDGGYTVLSTAELLAQAIRHVHTNQSVSALI
;
A
#
# COMPACT_ATOMS: atom_id res chain seq x y z
N MET A 1 -3.23 -18.59 -21.16
CA MET A 1 -2.84 -18.27 -19.78
C MET A 1 -1.32 -18.19 -19.74
N SER A 2 -0.75 -17.04 -19.99
CA SER A 2 0.69 -16.83 -19.97
C SER A 2 1.10 -16.47 -18.54
N LYS A 3 1.92 -17.31 -17.93
CA LYS A 3 2.50 -17.07 -16.60
C LYS A 3 3.43 -15.85 -16.71
N CYS A 4 3.20 -14.86 -15.86
CA CYS A 4 4.12 -13.73 -15.69
C CYS A 4 5.47 -14.26 -15.19
N PRO A 5 6.61 -13.86 -15.76
CA PRO A 5 7.92 -14.33 -15.30
C PRO A 5 8.25 -13.74 -13.90
N PRO A 6 9.03 -14.45 -13.07
CA PRO A 6 9.30 -14.11 -11.67
C PRO A 6 10.16 -12.84 -11.44
N ALA A 7 10.40 -12.05 -12.48
CA ALA A 7 11.23 -10.85 -12.44
C ALA A 7 10.48 -9.55 -12.75
N CYS A 8 9.16 -9.51 -12.63
CA CYS A 8 8.41 -8.24 -12.71
C CYS A 8 8.57 -7.44 -11.41
N VAL A 9 9.75 -6.90 -11.19
CA VAL A 9 10.09 -5.98 -10.09
C VAL A 9 9.73 -4.53 -10.43
N ALA A 10 8.87 -4.30 -11.39
CA ALA A 10 8.37 -2.96 -11.65
C ALA A 10 6.88 -3.06 -11.93
N ALA A 11 6.08 -2.77 -10.93
CA ALA A 11 4.63 -2.64 -11.03
C ALA A 11 4.16 -1.72 -12.18
N SER A 12 5.06 -0.93 -12.77
CA SER A 12 4.77 -0.02 -13.88
C SER A 12 4.79 -0.67 -15.27
N ARG A 13 5.18 -1.93 -15.44
CA ARG A 13 5.30 -2.57 -16.76
C ARG A 13 4.30 -3.68 -17.06
N CYS A 14 3.51 -4.13 -16.11
CA CYS A 14 2.40 -5.06 -16.37
C CYS A 14 1.06 -4.34 -16.68
N TRP A 15 1.10 -3.05 -16.93
CA TRP A 15 -0.06 -2.19 -17.09
C TRP A 15 -0.55 -2.12 -18.53
N GLY A 16 -1.27 -3.15 -18.98
CA GLY A 16 -2.19 -3.06 -20.12
C GLY A 16 -3.62 -2.72 -19.71
N LEU A 17 -3.87 -2.45 -18.42
CA LEU A 17 -5.19 -2.07 -17.90
C LEU A 17 -5.24 -0.55 -17.69
N ARG A 18 -6.27 0.08 -18.21
CA ARG A 18 -6.48 1.53 -18.12
C ARG A 18 -6.51 1.99 -16.66
N SER A 19 -5.93 3.16 -16.42
CA SER A 19 -5.73 3.80 -15.12
C SER A 19 -6.99 4.09 -14.29
N GLU A 20 -8.16 3.82 -14.82
CA GLU A 20 -9.44 4.18 -14.22
C GLU A 20 -9.99 3.15 -13.22
N ASN A 21 -9.36 1.95 -13.15
CA ASN A 21 -9.84 0.84 -12.32
C ASN A 21 -8.75 0.18 -11.51
N ILE A 22 -7.69 0.91 -11.14
CA ILE A 22 -6.53 0.28 -10.53
C ILE A 22 -6.76 0.12 -9.04
N GLY A 23 -6.94 -1.12 -8.67
CA GLY A 23 -6.79 -1.58 -7.30
C GLY A 23 -5.37 -1.37 -6.80
N ARG A 24 -5.21 -1.23 -5.52
CA ARG A 24 -3.96 -0.83 -4.87
C ARG A 24 -3.09 -2.04 -4.61
N SER A 25 -1.79 -1.84 -4.80
CA SER A 25 -0.82 -2.92 -4.67
C SER A 25 -0.63 -3.33 -3.22
N LEU A 26 -0.61 -4.63 -2.98
CA LEU A 26 -0.38 -5.24 -1.70
C LEU A 26 0.94 -5.98 -1.72
N ALA A 27 1.84 -5.66 -0.80
CA ALA A 27 3.02 -6.46 -0.54
C ALA A 27 2.75 -7.43 0.61
N VAL A 28 2.94 -8.72 0.37
CA VAL A 28 2.79 -9.76 1.39
C VAL A 28 4.16 -10.31 1.73
N ARG A 29 4.54 -10.29 3.01
CA ARG A 29 5.84 -10.75 3.47
C ARG A 29 5.76 -12.00 4.33
N SER A 30 6.24 -13.12 3.76
CA SER A 30 6.75 -14.25 4.53
C SER A 30 7.89 -14.87 3.72
N GLY A 31 9.13 -14.47 3.98
CA GLY A 31 10.26 -14.82 3.12
C GLY A 31 10.53 -13.74 2.06
N PRO A 32 10.94 -14.09 0.83
CA PRO A 32 11.02 -13.10 -0.24
C PRO A 32 9.67 -12.43 -0.41
N VAL A 33 9.67 -11.11 -0.65
CA VAL A 33 8.43 -10.33 -0.81
C VAL A 33 7.70 -10.85 -2.02
N GLU A 34 6.50 -11.36 -1.81
CA GLU A 34 5.56 -11.72 -2.87
C GLU A 34 4.52 -10.63 -3.00
N TRP A 35 4.18 -10.27 -4.24
CA TRP A 35 3.19 -9.24 -4.52
C TRP A 35 1.84 -9.90 -4.80
N ALA A 36 0.83 -9.41 -4.12
CA ALA A 36 -0.56 -9.65 -4.44
C ALA A 36 -1.25 -8.31 -4.71
N GLU A 37 -2.31 -8.33 -5.47
CA GLU A 37 -3.12 -7.15 -5.74
C GLU A 37 -4.53 -7.39 -5.23
N PHE A 38 -5.14 -6.37 -4.65
CA PHE A 38 -6.56 -6.40 -4.42
C PHE A 38 -7.26 -5.38 -5.33
N TYR A 39 -8.39 -5.76 -5.81
CA TYR A 39 -9.21 -4.95 -6.71
C TYR A 39 -10.51 -4.57 -6.01
N THR A 40 -10.75 -3.27 -5.89
CA THR A 40 -12.02 -2.74 -5.42
C THR A 40 -12.69 -2.05 -6.62
N PRO A 41 -13.73 -2.66 -7.21
CA PRO A 41 -14.44 -2.03 -8.33
C PRO A 41 -15.08 -0.70 -7.90
N ALA A 42 -15.24 0.21 -8.85
CA ALA A 42 -15.99 1.45 -8.63
C ALA A 42 -17.47 1.20 -8.29
N ASP A 43 -18.01 0.06 -8.72
CA ASP A 43 -19.36 -0.36 -8.40
C ASP A 43 -19.40 -1.01 -6.99
N PRO A 44 -20.15 -0.42 -6.03
CA PRO A 44 -20.25 -0.94 -4.67
C PRO A 44 -20.93 -2.32 -4.56
N ILE A 45 -21.54 -2.82 -5.62
CA ILE A 45 -22.19 -4.15 -5.67
C ILE A 45 -21.14 -5.25 -5.93
N LEU A 46 -19.99 -4.90 -6.52
CA LEU A 46 -18.95 -5.86 -6.81
C LEU A 46 -18.04 -6.06 -5.59
N SER A 47 -17.75 -7.31 -5.27
CA SER A 47 -16.89 -7.68 -4.15
C SER A 47 -15.42 -7.31 -4.43
N THR A 48 -14.73 -6.85 -3.41
CA THR A 48 -13.26 -6.75 -3.43
C THR A 48 -12.67 -8.16 -3.48
N TYR A 49 -11.68 -8.39 -4.33
CA TYR A 49 -11.01 -9.69 -4.42
C TYR A 49 -9.48 -9.52 -4.47
N VAL A 50 -8.79 -10.55 -4.05
CA VAL A 50 -7.33 -10.62 -3.99
C VAL A 50 -6.83 -11.48 -5.15
N ILE A 51 -5.82 -11.00 -5.87
CA ILE A 51 -5.11 -11.75 -6.91
C ILE A 51 -3.72 -12.07 -6.36
N GLY A 52 -3.41 -13.34 -6.25
CA GLY A 52 -2.16 -13.83 -5.67
C GLY A 52 -2.43 -14.72 -4.45
N ASP A 53 -1.37 -15.40 -3.99
CA ASP A 53 -1.44 -16.26 -2.82
C ASP A 53 -1.09 -15.46 -1.56
N VAL A 54 -2.03 -15.39 -0.62
CA VAL A 54 -1.89 -14.67 0.66
C VAL A 54 -2.16 -15.58 1.86
N GLU A 55 -2.52 -16.85 1.62
CA GLU A 55 -2.88 -17.79 2.69
C GLU A 55 -1.72 -17.98 3.69
N GLY A 56 -2.00 -17.81 4.96
CA GLY A 56 -1.02 -17.92 6.04
C GLY A 56 0.10 -16.88 6.05
N LYS A 57 0.02 -15.84 5.21
CA LYS A 57 1.04 -14.80 5.11
C LYS A 57 0.66 -13.56 5.91
N ARG A 58 1.68 -12.78 6.33
CA ARG A 58 1.50 -11.47 6.98
C ARG A 58 1.43 -10.39 5.91
N PRO A 59 0.29 -9.75 5.70
CA PRO A 59 0.16 -8.77 4.64
C PRO A 59 0.70 -7.40 5.05
N ILE A 60 1.34 -6.73 4.09
CA ILE A 60 1.63 -5.30 4.14
C ILE A 60 0.79 -4.64 3.06
N LEU A 61 -0.18 -3.83 3.46
CA LEU A 61 -1.05 -3.10 2.55
C LEU A 61 -0.43 -1.73 2.29
N VAL A 62 -0.08 -1.46 1.04
CA VAL A 62 0.58 -0.21 0.64
C VAL A 62 -0.37 0.65 -0.19
N ASP A 63 -0.42 1.93 0.14
CA ASP A 63 -1.26 2.92 -0.52
C ASP A 63 -0.50 4.24 -0.72
N ASP A 64 -0.94 5.06 -1.65
CA ASP A 64 -0.41 6.42 -1.81
C ASP A 64 -1.05 7.39 -0.82
N ILE A 65 -2.37 7.28 -0.60
CA ILE A 65 -3.15 8.23 0.20
C ILE A 65 -4.26 7.55 1.00
N VAL A 66 -4.35 7.86 2.27
CA VAL A 66 -5.48 7.45 3.11
C VAL A 66 -6.35 8.67 3.43
N SER A 67 -7.55 8.71 2.87
CA SER A 67 -8.55 9.73 3.19
C SER A 67 -9.52 9.23 4.27
N THR A 68 -10.57 8.53 3.92
CA THR A 68 -11.53 7.94 4.89
C THR A 68 -11.10 6.56 5.40
N GLY A 69 -10.09 5.93 4.82
CA GLY A 69 -9.66 4.58 5.17
C GLY A 69 -10.61 3.45 4.74
N GLY A 70 -11.69 3.77 4.04
CA GLY A 70 -12.66 2.75 3.61
C GLY A 70 -12.08 1.71 2.66
N THR A 71 -11.16 2.09 1.78
CA THR A 71 -10.45 1.16 0.89
C THR A 71 -9.53 0.23 1.70
N ILE A 72 -8.82 0.79 2.68
CA ILE A 72 -7.96 0.01 3.58
C ILE A 72 -8.78 -1.05 4.30
N ARG A 73 -9.91 -0.66 4.90
CA ARG A 73 -10.79 -1.59 5.59
C ARG A 73 -11.26 -2.73 4.70
N ARG A 74 -11.76 -2.43 3.50
CA ARG A 74 -12.17 -3.46 2.52
C ARG A 74 -11.00 -4.36 2.10
N GLY A 75 -9.81 -3.78 1.90
CA GLY A 75 -8.61 -4.54 1.59
C GLY A 75 -8.24 -5.52 2.71
N VAL A 76 -8.29 -5.07 3.98
CA VAL A 76 -8.06 -5.93 5.14
C VAL A 76 -9.08 -7.06 5.19
N GLU A 77 -10.37 -6.76 5.03
CA GLU A 77 -11.44 -7.76 5.04
C GLU A 77 -11.25 -8.79 3.91
N ALA A 78 -10.89 -8.36 2.70
CA ALA A 78 -10.63 -9.25 1.57
C ALA A 78 -9.42 -10.16 1.81
N LEU A 79 -8.34 -9.62 2.40
CA LEU A 79 -7.15 -10.39 2.77
C LEU A 79 -7.47 -11.49 3.79
N LEU A 80 -8.25 -11.17 4.81
CA LEU A 80 -8.67 -12.14 5.81
C LEU A 80 -9.54 -13.24 5.20
N GLN A 81 -10.46 -12.88 4.30
CA GLN A 81 -11.28 -13.85 3.55
C GLN A 81 -10.43 -14.77 2.66
N ALA A 82 -9.31 -14.27 2.14
CA ALA A 82 -8.34 -15.03 1.36
C ALA A 82 -7.34 -15.84 2.22
N GLY A 83 -7.52 -15.89 3.54
CA GLY A 83 -6.72 -16.70 4.46
C GLY A 83 -5.43 -16.05 4.95
N ALA A 84 -5.23 -14.75 4.74
CA ALA A 84 -4.08 -14.04 5.30
C ALA A 84 -4.13 -13.98 6.85
N LEU A 85 -2.97 -13.88 7.49
CA LEU A 85 -2.88 -13.74 8.93
C LEU A 85 -3.47 -12.39 9.39
N PRO A 86 -4.15 -12.33 10.55
CA PRO A 86 -4.73 -11.09 11.09
C PRO A 86 -3.66 -10.20 11.76
N GLU A 87 -2.58 -9.95 11.05
CA GLU A 87 -1.44 -9.14 11.46
C GLU A 87 -1.08 -8.15 10.33
N VAL A 88 -2.06 -7.43 9.82
CA VAL A 88 -1.91 -6.52 8.69
C VAL A 88 -1.12 -5.28 9.10
N VAL A 89 -0.08 -4.94 8.35
CA VAL A 89 0.59 -3.64 8.42
C VAL A 89 0.05 -2.78 7.28
N VAL A 90 -0.38 -1.57 7.60
CA VAL A 90 -0.83 -0.59 6.60
C VAL A 90 0.25 0.47 6.45
N MET A 91 0.67 0.74 5.23
CA MET A 91 1.65 1.78 4.92
C MET A 91 1.08 2.72 3.87
N ALA A 92 1.13 4.02 4.11
CA ALA A 92 0.75 4.99 3.09
C ALA A 92 1.61 6.24 3.14
N THR A 93 1.75 6.89 1.98
CA THR A 93 2.54 8.12 1.89
C THR A 93 1.80 9.28 2.52
N HIS A 94 0.54 9.50 2.16
CA HIS A 94 -0.21 10.70 2.53
C HIS A 94 -1.34 10.40 3.51
N ALA A 95 -1.23 10.89 4.73
CA ALA A 95 -2.23 10.73 5.79
C ALA A 95 -3.21 11.91 5.80
N VAL A 96 -4.20 11.94 4.92
CA VAL A 96 -5.23 12.99 4.88
C VAL A 96 -6.23 12.84 6.02
N LEU A 97 -6.60 11.62 6.38
CA LEU A 97 -7.38 11.22 7.55
C LEU A 97 -8.63 12.07 7.82
N VAL A 98 -9.57 12.04 6.91
CA VAL A 98 -10.87 12.69 7.06
C VAL A 98 -11.95 11.71 7.46
N GLY A 99 -13.00 12.17 8.07
CA GLY A 99 -14.23 11.46 8.50
C GLY A 99 -14.18 9.94 8.56
N GLY A 100 -14.24 9.35 9.73
CA GLY A 100 -14.26 7.88 9.92
C GLY A 100 -12.93 7.15 9.68
N ALA A 101 -11.85 7.88 9.35
CA ALA A 101 -10.55 7.24 9.05
C ALA A 101 -9.99 6.46 10.24
N LYS A 102 -10.10 7.01 11.44
CA LYS A 102 -9.61 6.34 12.66
C LYS A 102 -10.31 5.01 12.89
N GLU A 103 -11.62 4.99 12.74
CA GLU A 103 -12.45 3.79 12.93
C GLU A 103 -12.13 2.72 11.87
N ASN A 104 -11.92 3.13 10.63
CA ASN A 104 -11.57 2.22 9.56
C ASN A 104 -10.16 1.64 9.69
N LEU A 105 -9.22 2.42 10.20
CA LEU A 105 -7.84 1.99 10.47
C LEU A 105 -7.72 1.19 11.77
N ALA A 106 -8.64 1.36 12.71
CA ALA A 106 -8.66 0.62 13.98
C ALA A 106 -9.23 -0.81 13.86
N HIS A 107 -9.19 -1.39 12.66
CA HIS A 107 -9.63 -2.77 12.46
C HIS A 107 -8.77 -3.74 13.30
N PRO A 108 -9.39 -4.73 14.01
CA PRO A 108 -8.64 -5.63 14.93
C PRO A 108 -7.50 -6.41 14.30
N ALA A 109 -7.56 -6.68 12.99
CA ALA A 109 -6.48 -7.35 12.26
C ALA A 109 -5.37 -6.39 11.81
N VAL A 110 -5.52 -5.08 11.97
CA VAL A 110 -4.46 -4.11 11.68
C VAL A 110 -3.55 -4.01 12.89
N ARG A 111 -2.33 -4.47 12.73
CA ARG A 111 -1.31 -4.46 13.78
C ARG A 111 -0.62 -3.10 13.89
N GLU A 112 -0.37 -2.46 12.75
CA GLU A 112 0.39 -1.22 12.68
C GLU A 112 -0.05 -0.40 11.47
N VAL A 113 -0.07 0.92 11.63
CA VAL A 113 -0.29 1.87 10.54
C VAL A 113 0.90 2.80 10.48
N VAL A 114 1.52 2.88 9.31
CA VAL A 114 2.73 3.65 9.04
C VAL A 114 2.42 4.71 7.98
N PHE A 115 2.75 5.94 8.28
CA PHE A 115 2.65 7.06 7.34
C PHE A 115 4.01 7.75 7.15
N THR A 116 4.11 8.59 6.14
CA THR A 116 5.20 9.54 6.06
C THR A 116 4.81 10.90 6.66
N ASP A 117 5.80 11.77 6.84
CA ASP A 117 5.63 13.14 7.31
C ASP A 117 5.25 14.15 6.21
N THR A 118 4.83 13.68 5.04
CA THR A 118 4.39 14.54 3.92
C THR A 118 3.15 15.37 4.24
N ILE A 119 2.31 14.89 5.17
CA ILE A 119 1.19 15.64 5.76
C ILE A 119 1.34 15.57 7.26
N PRO A 120 1.39 16.71 7.98
CA PRO A 120 1.51 16.72 9.43
C PRO A 120 0.33 16.02 10.10
N LEU A 121 0.63 15.00 10.91
CA LEU A 121 -0.37 14.32 11.71
C LEU A 121 -0.65 15.11 12.99
N LYS A 122 -1.90 15.43 13.23
CA LYS A 122 -2.34 16.17 14.44
C LYS A 122 -2.46 15.28 15.65
N ASP A 123 -2.72 14.00 15.45
CA ASP A 123 -2.94 13.01 16.51
C ASP A 123 -1.83 11.96 16.48
N GLY A 124 -1.31 11.62 17.67
CA GLY A 124 -0.41 10.46 17.85
C GLY A 124 -1.18 9.14 17.73
N GLY A 125 -0.46 8.05 17.50
CA GLY A 125 -1.03 6.70 17.41
C GLY A 125 -0.65 5.97 16.13
N TYR A 126 0.07 6.62 15.23
CA TYR A 126 0.63 6.03 14.01
C TYR A 126 2.15 6.14 14.01
N THR A 127 2.81 5.19 13.38
CA THR A 127 4.25 5.28 13.10
C THR A 127 4.46 6.26 11.95
N VAL A 128 5.37 7.23 12.13
CA VAL A 128 5.67 8.24 11.12
C VAL A 128 7.12 8.12 10.66
N LEU A 129 7.31 7.97 9.36
CA LEU A 129 8.62 7.93 8.71
C LEU A 129 8.91 9.27 8.05
N SER A 130 10.08 9.83 8.31
CA SER A 130 10.48 11.10 7.68
C SER A 130 10.94 10.89 6.24
N THR A 131 10.45 11.72 5.35
CA THR A 131 10.87 11.82 3.94
C THR A 131 12.05 12.78 3.74
N ALA A 132 12.48 13.47 4.80
CA ALA A 132 13.46 14.55 4.71
C ALA A 132 14.81 14.11 4.12
N GLU A 133 15.32 12.95 4.54
CA GLU A 133 16.60 12.43 4.02
C GLU A 133 16.53 12.12 2.52
N LEU A 134 15.46 11.45 2.07
CA LEU A 134 15.24 11.12 0.66
C LEU A 134 15.16 12.39 -0.17
N LEU A 135 14.40 13.39 0.29
CA LEU A 135 14.25 14.67 -0.39
C LEU A 135 15.58 15.45 -0.43
N ALA A 136 16.33 15.46 0.68
CA ALA A 136 17.63 16.11 0.73
C ALA A 136 18.62 15.48 -0.27
N GLN A 137 18.63 14.15 -0.38
CA GLN A 137 19.46 13.45 -1.36
C GLN A 137 19.02 13.77 -2.79
N ALA A 138 17.73 13.77 -3.07
CA ALA A 138 17.21 14.13 -4.39
C ALA A 138 17.61 15.57 -4.78
N ILE A 139 17.46 16.53 -3.88
CA ILE A 139 17.89 17.93 -4.09
C ILE A 139 19.39 18.01 -4.38
N ARG A 140 20.20 17.28 -3.61
CA ARG A 140 21.67 17.23 -3.80
C ARG A 140 22.00 16.67 -5.19
N HIS A 141 21.38 15.56 -5.60
CA HIS A 141 21.62 14.96 -6.92
C HIS A 141 21.27 15.92 -8.06
N VAL A 142 20.11 16.59 -7.97
CA VAL A 142 19.72 17.59 -8.95
C VAL A 142 20.74 18.74 -9.01
N HIS A 143 21.16 19.27 -7.84
CA HIS A 143 22.11 20.37 -7.76
C HIS A 143 23.50 20.02 -8.32
N THR A 144 23.92 18.76 -8.18
CA THR A 144 25.24 18.27 -8.65
C THR A 144 25.18 17.57 -10.00
N ASN A 145 24.07 17.68 -10.75
CA ASN A 145 23.83 17.00 -12.02
C ASN A 145 24.00 15.48 -11.96
N GLN A 146 23.67 14.86 -10.85
CA GLN A 146 23.63 13.41 -10.67
C GLN A 146 22.24 12.84 -10.95
N SER A 147 22.17 11.54 -11.24
CA SER A 147 20.90 10.87 -11.49
C SER A 147 20.10 10.68 -10.20
N VAL A 148 18.86 11.16 -10.19
CA VAL A 148 17.91 10.90 -9.08
C VAL A 148 17.46 9.43 -9.06
N SER A 149 17.45 8.76 -10.22
CA SER A 149 17.11 7.32 -10.30
C SER A 149 18.10 6.41 -9.59
N ALA A 150 19.26 6.92 -9.18
CA ALA A 150 20.22 6.18 -8.36
C ALA A 150 19.84 6.12 -6.87
N LEU A 151 18.76 6.82 -6.47
CA LEU A 151 18.24 6.83 -5.10
C LEU A 151 17.15 5.77 -4.83
N ILE A 152 16.70 5.09 -5.91
CA ILE A 152 15.57 4.16 -5.88
C ILE A 152 16.03 2.74 -6.18
#